data_048e06e0875f8deb0e088fdc76e38b94
#
_entry.id   048e06e0875f8deb0e088fdc76e38b94
#
_cell.length_a   1.000
_cell.length_b   1.000
_cell.length_c   1.000
_cell.angle_alpha   90.00
_cell.angle_beta   90.00
_cell.angle_gamma   90.00
#
_symmetry.space_group_name_H-M   'P 1'
#
loop_
_entity.id
_entity.type
_entity.pdbx_description
1 polymer ?
#
loop_
_entity_poly.entity_id
_entity_poly.type
_entity_poly.pdbx_seq_one_letter_code
_entity_poly.pdbx_strand_id
1 'polypeptide(L)'
;MSTETVDLRYPIGNYESQPYSEKQKREWLNDLKYFPQLIENAVLNLNEGQLNTPYRSGGWTVHQLVHHVADSHMNAYMRFKLGLTEDNPTIKPYEEKLWAEMADTKNLPINISLTLLHALHARMYEIVSNISEKEFERTVVHPEHGRTMSLWFLLGMYAWHGKHHVAHITSLRERNNW
;
A
#
# COMPACT_ATOMS: atom_id res chain seq x y z
N MET A 1 -3.26 23.08 -26.34
CA MET A 1 -2.59 22.30 -25.30
C MET A 1 -3.55 21.17 -24.93
N SER A 2 -3.22 19.93 -25.32
CA SER A 2 -4.05 18.77 -24.95
C SER A 2 -3.92 18.57 -23.44
N THR A 3 -4.99 18.77 -22.70
CA THR A 3 -5.09 18.36 -21.32
C THR A 3 -5.07 16.84 -21.33
N GLU A 4 -3.90 16.23 -21.04
CA GLU A 4 -3.88 14.82 -20.71
C GLU A 4 -4.84 14.61 -19.54
N THR A 5 -5.90 13.87 -19.78
CA THR A 5 -6.83 13.49 -18.73
C THR A 5 -6.13 12.46 -17.84
N VAL A 6 -5.71 12.90 -16.66
CA VAL A 6 -5.11 11.99 -15.66
C VAL A 6 -6.08 10.86 -15.36
N ASP A 7 -5.66 9.61 -15.54
CA ASP A 7 -6.46 8.47 -15.14
C ASP A 7 -6.52 8.40 -13.61
N LEU A 8 -7.67 8.75 -13.04
CA LEU A 8 -7.89 8.76 -11.59
C LEU A 8 -7.75 7.39 -10.93
N ARG A 9 -7.69 6.30 -11.71
CA ARG A 9 -7.38 4.96 -11.19
C ARG A 9 -5.89 4.79 -10.91
N TYR A 10 -5.04 5.50 -11.64
CA TYR A 10 -3.59 5.41 -11.56
C TYR A 10 -2.94 6.79 -11.52
N PRO A 11 -3.14 7.57 -10.45
CA PRO A 11 -2.70 8.97 -10.39
C PRO A 11 -1.17 9.12 -10.49
N ILE A 12 -0.41 8.08 -10.23
CA ILE A 12 1.06 8.02 -10.38
C ILE A 12 1.52 6.95 -11.37
N GLY A 13 0.64 6.51 -12.28
CA GLY A 13 0.92 5.41 -13.20
C GLY A 13 0.88 4.02 -12.54
N ASN A 14 1.14 2.98 -13.35
CA ASN A 14 1.22 1.60 -12.88
C ASN A 14 2.57 1.30 -12.24
N TYR A 15 2.60 0.27 -11.40
CA TYR A 15 3.86 -0.26 -10.89
C TYR A 15 4.69 -0.90 -12.01
N GLU A 16 5.93 -0.48 -12.12
CA GLU A 16 6.92 -1.07 -13.02
C GLU A 16 8.07 -1.66 -12.19
N SER A 17 8.31 -2.97 -12.41
CA SER A 17 9.40 -3.66 -11.72
C SER A 17 10.75 -3.09 -12.16
N GLN A 18 11.62 -2.86 -11.19
CA GLN A 18 12.98 -2.36 -11.41
C GLN A 18 14.01 -3.46 -11.08
N PRO A 19 15.15 -3.50 -11.78
CA PRO A 19 16.24 -4.38 -11.38
C PRO A 19 16.78 -4.00 -10.01
N TYR A 20 17.37 -4.98 -9.32
CA TYR A 20 17.98 -4.71 -8.02
C TYR A 20 19.11 -3.67 -8.13
N SER A 21 19.12 -2.74 -7.20
CA SER A 21 20.26 -1.87 -6.92
C SER A 21 20.18 -1.35 -5.49
N GLU A 22 21.30 -1.12 -4.85
CA GLU A 22 21.35 -0.55 -3.50
C GLU A 22 20.71 0.85 -3.43
N LYS A 23 20.77 1.61 -4.52
CA LYS A 23 20.08 2.91 -4.63
C LYS A 23 18.57 2.71 -4.57
N GLN A 24 18.03 1.81 -5.41
CA GLN A 24 16.60 1.53 -5.47
C GLN A 24 16.09 0.90 -4.16
N LYS A 25 16.88 0.03 -3.53
CA LYS A 25 16.59 -0.52 -2.20
C LYS A 25 16.38 0.60 -1.18
N ARG A 26 17.33 1.55 -1.10
CA ARG A 26 17.22 2.68 -0.16
C ARG A 26 15.99 3.55 -0.44
N GLU A 27 15.68 3.82 -1.71
CA GLU A 27 14.50 4.60 -2.09
C GLU A 27 13.21 3.92 -1.62
N TRP A 28 13.01 2.64 -1.92
CA TRP A 28 11.82 1.90 -1.50
C TRP A 28 11.72 1.68 0.01
N LEU A 29 12.86 1.49 0.68
CA LEU A 29 12.91 1.44 2.15
C LEU A 29 12.48 2.77 2.78
N ASN A 30 12.88 3.91 2.19
CA ASN A 30 12.43 5.21 2.64
C ASN A 30 10.92 5.40 2.39
N ASP A 31 10.43 4.99 1.21
CA ASP A 31 9.00 5.01 0.91
C ASP A 31 8.20 4.23 1.96
N LEU A 32 8.62 3.00 2.30
CA LEU A 32 7.98 2.21 3.35
C LEU A 32 8.07 2.86 4.73
N LYS A 33 9.24 3.39 5.08
CA LYS A 33 9.50 3.98 6.41
C LYS A 33 8.60 5.18 6.68
N TYR A 34 8.45 6.05 5.69
CA TYR A 34 7.72 7.31 5.85
C TYR A 34 6.24 7.22 5.42
N PHE A 35 5.82 6.12 4.81
CA PHE A 35 4.45 5.96 4.33
C PHE A 35 3.38 6.22 5.41
N PRO A 36 3.48 5.71 6.67
CA PRO A 36 2.45 5.99 7.68
C PRO A 36 2.27 7.48 7.94
N GLN A 37 3.36 8.25 7.99
CA GLN A 37 3.30 9.69 8.15
C GLN A 37 2.71 10.39 6.92
N LEU A 38 3.02 9.89 5.72
CA LEU A 38 2.50 10.48 4.48
C LEU A 38 0.98 10.30 4.36
N ILE A 39 0.45 9.11 4.67
CA ILE A 39 -0.99 8.88 4.61
C ILE A 39 -1.72 9.63 5.74
N GLU A 40 -1.14 9.71 6.94
CA GLU A 40 -1.67 10.51 8.05
C GLU A 40 -1.76 11.99 7.66
N ASN A 41 -0.70 12.55 7.08
CA ASN A 41 -0.69 13.92 6.57
C ASN A 41 -1.72 14.13 5.44
N ALA A 42 -1.90 13.14 4.57
CA ALA A 42 -2.85 13.22 3.47
C ALA A 42 -4.31 13.34 3.94
N VAL A 43 -4.64 12.75 5.09
CA VAL A 43 -5.99 12.81 5.68
C VAL A 43 -6.14 13.89 6.77
N LEU A 44 -5.05 14.60 7.08
CA LEU A 44 -5.05 15.61 8.15
C LEU A 44 -6.09 16.72 7.87
N ASN A 45 -6.88 17.04 8.89
CA ASN A 45 -7.94 18.05 8.85
C ASN A 45 -9.11 17.74 7.90
N LEU A 46 -9.23 16.52 7.39
CA LEU A 46 -10.45 16.11 6.69
C LEU A 46 -11.57 15.88 7.70
N ASN A 47 -12.73 16.48 7.44
CA ASN A 47 -13.94 16.23 8.21
C ASN A 47 -14.62 14.93 7.78
N GLU A 48 -15.65 14.51 8.52
CA GLU A 48 -16.37 13.25 8.25
C GLU A 48 -16.98 13.21 6.84
N GLY A 49 -17.56 14.30 6.33
CA GLY A 49 -18.09 14.36 4.97
C GLY A 49 -17.01 14.16 3.92
N GLN A 50 -15.82 14.74 4.12
CA GLN A 50 -14.66 14.57 3.23
C GLN A 50 -14.10 13.14 3.29
N LEU A 51 -14.02 12.55 4.48
CA LEU A 51 -13.60 11.15 4.63
C LEU A 51 -14.56 10.17 3.95
N ASN A 52 -15.84 10.48 3.91
CA ASN A 52 -16.87 9.68 3.23
C ASN A 52 -16.99 9.97 1.72
N THR A 53 -16.14 10.84 1.16
CA THR A 53 -16.13 11.14 -0.27
C THR A 53 -15.30 10.11 -1.03
N PRO A 54 -15.84 9.50 -2.11
CA PRO A 54 -15.08 8.60 -2.97
C PRO A 54 -13.93 9.33 -3.69
N TYR A 55 -12.73 8.74 -3.70
CA TYR A 55 -11.58 9.35 -4.37
C TYR A 55 -11.74 9.47 -5.89
N ARG A 56 -12.65 8.70 -6.49
CA ARG A 56 -13.13 8.78 -7.90
C ARG A 56 -14.51 8.17 -8.01
N SER A 57 -15.18 8.36 -9.14
CA SER A 57 -16.45 7.68 -9.43
C SER A 57 -16.30 6.15 -9.36
N GLY A 58 -17.13 5.50 -8.54
CA GLY A 58 -17.10 4.06 -8.29
C GLY A 58 -15.85 3.57 -7.53
N GLY A 59 -15.06 4.47 -6.97
CA GLY A 59 -13.94 4.14 -6.06
C GLY A 59 -14.40 4.06 -4.61
N TRP A 60 -13.49 3.64 -3.74
CA TRP A 60 -13.71 3.68 -2.29
C TRP A 60 -13.73 5.11 -1.77
N THR A 61 -14.36 5.31 -0.64
CA THR A 61 -14.22 6.55 0.12
C THR A 61 -12.81 6.67 0.70
N VAL A 62 -12.38 7.87 1.06
CA VAL A 62 -11.10 8.07 1.75
C VAL A 62 -11.04 7.23 3.03
N HIS A 63 -12.15 7.14 3.76
CA HIS A 63 -12.28 6.31 4.95
C HIS A 63 -11.99 4.83 4.64
N GLN A 64 -12.67 4.23 3.66
CA GLN A 64 -12.43 2.84 3.25
C GLN A 64 -10.99 2.62 2.77
N LEU A 65 -10.43 3.60 2.04
CA LEU A 65 -9.07 3.53 1.51
C LEU A 65 -8.03 3.44 2.63
N VAL A 66 -8.17 4.21 3.72
CA VAL A 66 -7.23 4.16 4.85
C VAL A 66 -7.26 2.78 5.54
N HIS A 67 -8.44 2.21 5.75
CA HIS A 67 -8.58 0.85 6.30
C HIS A 67 -8.02 -0.21 5.34
N HIS A 68 -8.35 -0.11 4.03
CA HIS A 68 -7.81 -1.01 3.01
C HIS A 68 -6.28 -1.04 2.99
N VAL A 69 -5.63 0.10 3.11
CA VAL A 69 -4.17 0.15 3.11
C VAL A 69 -3.58 -0.56 4.33
N ALA A 70 -4.20 -0.44 5.50
CA ALA A 70 -3.77 -1.18 6.68
C ALA A 70 -3.90 -2.70 6.46
N ASP A 71 -5.02 -3.17 5.92
CA ASP A 71 -5.25 -4.57 5.57
C ASP A 71 -4.24 -5.09 4.55
N SER A 72 -4.01 -4.31 3.48
CA SER A 72 -3.07 -4.67 2.43
C SER A 72 -1.63 -4.78 2.96
N HIS A 73 -1.21 -3.83 3.80
CA HIS A 73 0.14 -3.84 4.36
C HIS A 73 0.32 -4.88 5.48
N MET A 74 -0.74 -5.30 6.19
CA MET A 74 -0.70 -6.51 7.04
C MET A 74 -0.41 -7.75 6.20
N ASN A 75 -1.08 -7.90 5.08
CA ASN A 75 -0.80 -8.98 4.13
C ASN A 75 0.63 -8.90 3.58
N ALA A 76 1.14 -7.69 3.29
CA ALA A 76 2.54 -7.49 2.90
C ALA A 76 3.51 -8.05 3.96
N TYR A 77 3.31 -7.66 5.21
CA TYR A 77 4.14 -8.10 6.33
C TYR A 77 4.16 -9.63 6.47
N MET A 78 2.99 -10.27 6.36
CA MET A 78 2.89 -11.73 6.38
C MET A 78 3.63 -12.37 5.20
N ARG A 79 3.48 -11.82 4.00
CA ARG A 79 4.13 -12.31 2.78
C ARG A 79 5.65 -12.24 2.88
N PHE A 80 6.22 -11.15 3.41
CA PHE A 80 7.67 -11.07 3.68
C PHE A 80 8.12 -12.13 4.68
N LYS A 81 7.40 -12.32 5.78
CA LYS A 81 7.76 -13.33 6.78
C LYS A 81 7.72 -14.74 6.21
N LEU A 82 6.66 -15.10 5.50
CA LEU A 82 6.52 -16.40 4.85
C LEU A 82 7.64 -16.63 3.83
N GLY A 83 7.89 -15.67 2.93
CA GLY A 83 8.94 -15.78 1.92
C GLY A 83 10.36 -15.89 2.50
N LEU A 84 10.60 -15.33 3.70
CA LEU A 84 11.90 -15.45 4.38
C LEU A 84 12.07 -16.76 5.15
N THR A 85 10.97 -17.37 5.60
CA THR A 85 11.02 -18.54 6.50
C THR A 85 10.66 -19.87 5.82
N GLU A 86 9.98 -19.83 4.68
CA GLU A 86 9.51 -21.01 3.95
C GLU A 86 10.07 -21.02 2.53
N ASP A 87 10.10 -22.21 1.91
CA ASP A 87 10.57 -22.35 0.53
C ASP A 87 9.43 -22.16 -0.46
N ASN A 88 9.45 -21.03 -1.18
CA ASN A 88 8.47 -20.66 -2.20
C ASN A 88 7.00 -20.86 -1.76
N PRO A 89 6.58 -20.32 -0.60
CA PRO A 89 5.25 -20.57 -0.05
C PRO A 89 4.14 -19.98 -0.92
N THR A 90 3.00 -20.66 -0.96
CA THR A 90 1.79 -20.11 -1.55
C THR A 90 1.14 -19.14 -0.58
N ILE A 91 1.03 -17.87 -0.97
CA ILE A 91 0.35 -16.86 -0.17
C ILE A 91 -1.17 -16.93 -0.36
N LYS A 92 -1.91 -16.55 0.67
CA LYS A 92 -3.37 -16.48 0.58
C LYS A 92 -3.80 -15.11 0.02
N PRO A 93 -4.53 -15.05 -1.10
CA PRO A 93 -5.22 -13.85 -1.54
C PRO A 93 -6.42 -13.54 -0.63
N TYR A 94 -6.93 -12.34 -0.72
CA TYR A 94 -8.12 -11.92 0.01
C TYR A 94 -8.99 -11.02 -0.86
N GLU A 95 -10.31 -11.04 -0.59
CA GLU A 95 -11.31 -10.26 -1.30
C GLU A 95 -11.35 -8.82 -0.78
N GLU A 96 -10.46 -7.97 -1.28
CA GLU A 96 -10.27 -6.58 -0.80
C GLU A 96 -11.57 -5.76 -0.77
N LYS A 97 -12.45 -5.98 -1.79
CA LYS A 97 -13.74 -5.30 -1.87
C LYS A 97 -14.68 -5.73 -0.76
N LEU A 98 -14.68 -7.01 -0.40
CA LEU A 98 -15.50 -7.53 0.68
C LEU A 98 -14.96 -7.06 2.05
N TRP A 99 -13.63 -7.01 2.21
CA TRP A 99 -13.03 -6.50 3.44
C TRP A 99 -13.37 -5.02 3.66
N ALA A 100 -13.34 -4.21 2.61
CA ALA A 100 -13.74 -2.80 2.67
C ALA A 100 -15.21 -2.57 3.08
N GLU A 101 -16.04 -3.62 3.10
CA GLU A 101 -17.45 -3.60 3.52
C GLU A 101 -17.67 -4.21 4.91
N MET A 102 -16.63 -4.65 5.59
CA MET A 102 -16.74 -5.25 6.93
C MET A 102 -17.01 -4.20 8.02
N ALA A 103 -17.45 -4.67 9.18
CA ALA A 103 -17.89 -3.83 10.30
C ALA A 103 -16.78 -2.94 10.86
N ASP A 104 -15.55 -3.43 10.92
CA ASP A 104 -14.38 -2.66 11.37
C ASP A 104 -14.10 -1.47 10.46
N THR A 105 -14.12 -1.67 9.13
CA THR A 105 -14.00 -0.57 8.17
C THR A 105 -15.16 0.42 8.26
N LYS A 106 -16.40 -0.04 8.51
CA LYS A 106 -17.58 0.84 8.55
C LYS A 106 -17.72 1.62 9.85
N ASN A 107 -17.30 1.04 10.97
CA ASN A 107 -17.67 1.54 12.29
C ASN A 107 -16.49 2.14 13.06
N LEU A 108 -15.25 1.82 12.69
CA LEU A 108 -14.09 2.35 13.40
C LEU A 108 -13.55 3.62 12.71
N PRO A 109 -13.10 4.60 13.49
CA PRO A 109 -12.47 5.79 12.92
C PRO A 109 -11.08 5.45 12.33
N ILE A 110 -10.67 6.19 11.31
CA ILE A 110 -9.43 5.95 10.56
C ILE A 110 -8.15 5.96 11.41
N ASN A 111 -8.15 6.65 12.56
CA ASN A 111 -6.99 6.70 13.46
C ASN A 111 -6.57 5.31 13.98
N ILE A 112 -7.49 4.36 14.06
CA ILE A 112 -7.18 2.97 14.43
C ILE A 112 -6.26 2.35 13.37
N SER A 113 -6.59 2.46 12.09
CA SER A 113 -5.76 1.96 11.00
C SER A 113 -4.47 2.76 10.82
N LEU A 114 -4.48 4.08 11.04
CA LEU A 114 -3.25 4.88 11.05
C LEU A 114 -2.28 4.41 12.14
N THR A 115 -2.77 4.19 13.37
CA THR A 115 -1.96 3.64 14.48
C THR A 115 -1.40 2.26 14.14
N LEU A 116 -2.23 1.39 13.56
CA LEU A 116 -1.79 0.08 13.10
C LEU A 116 -0.69 0.19 12.04
N LEU A 117 -0.83 1.08 11.07
CA LEU A 117 0.18 1.31 10.03
C LEU A 117 1.52 1.76 10.61
N HIS A 118 1.54 2.69 11.57
CA HIS A 118 2.79 3.09 12.22
C HIS A 118 3.52 1.91 12.88
N ALA A 119 2.81 1.11 13.69
CA ALA A 119 3.39 -0.04 14.35
C ALA A 119 3.84 -1.14 13.37
N LEU A 120 3.01 -1.40 12.35
CA LEU A 120 3.25 -2.40 11.33
C LEU A 120 4.47 -2.06 10.46
N HIS A 121 4.54 -0.80 9.99
CA HIS A 121 5.65 -0.35 9.15
C HIS A 121 6.98 -0.29 9.90
N ALA A 122 6.97 0.08 11.18
CA ALA A 122 8.18 0.00 12.01
C ALA A 122 8.73 -1.44 12.03
N ARG A 123 7.87 -2.44 12.24
CA ARG A 123 8.27 -3.85 12.23
C ARG A 123 8.64 -4.35 10.83
N MET A 124 7.90 -3.95 9.81
CA MET A 124 8.17 -4.35 8.42
C MET A 124 9.50 -3.76 7.95
N TYR A 125 9.76 -2.48 8.22
CA TYR A 125 11.02 -1.83 7.91
C TYR A 125 12.22 -2.55 8.54
N GLU A 126 12.13 -2.92 9.83
CA GLU A 126 13.18 -3.67 10.51
C GLU A 126 13.51 -4.99 9.83
N ILE A 127 12.49 -5.73 9.38
CA ILE A 127 12.71 -6.96 8.62
C ILE A 127 13.35 -6.65 7.27
N VAL A 128 12.72 -5.78 6.47
CA VAL A 128 13.08 -5.61 5.06
C VAL A 128 14.41 -4.89 4.86
N SER A 129 14.80 -4.00 5.78
CA SER A 129 16.09 -3.31 5.74
C SER A 129 17.27 -4.26 5.96
N ASN A 130 17.06 -5.37 6.67
CA ASN A 130 18.06 -6.38 6.97
C ASN A 130 18.13 -7.54 5.96
N ILE A 131 17.26 -7.54 4.90
CA ILE A 131 17.31 -8.54 3.83
C ILE A 131 18.53 -8.30 2.94
N SER A 132 19.34 -9.33 2.74
CA SER A 132 20.43 -9.34 1.77
C SER A 132 19.92 -9.40 0.32
N GLU A 133 20.77 -9.02 -0.65
CA GLU A 133 20.45 -9.13 -2.08
C GLU A 133 19.98 -10.54 -2.44
N LYS A 134 20.70 -11.57 -1.99
CA LYS A 134 20.35 -12.98 -2.24
C LYS A 134 18.99 -13.37 -1.65
N GLU A 135 18.64 -12.86 -0.49
CA GLU A 135 17.33 -13.14 0.12
C GLU A 135 16.19 -12.42 -0.59
N PHE A 136 16.45 -11.29 -1.24
CA PHE A 136 15.45 -10.64 -2.10
C PHE A 136 15.08 -11.46 -3.34
N GLU A 137 15.90 -12.44 -3.74
CA GLU A 137 15.58 -13.41 -4.81
C GLU A 137 14.58 -14.48 -4.36
N ARG A 138 14.40 -14.68 -3.04
CA ARG A 138 13.40 -15.62 -2.52
C ARG A 138 12.01 -15.24 -3.01
N THR A 139 11.16 -16.23 -3.17
CA THR A 139 9.86 -16.05 -3.85
C THR A 139 8.69 -16.51 -3.01
N VAL A 140 7.52 -16.00 -3.37
CA VAL A 140 6.19 -16.48 -2.96
C VAL A 140 5.34 -16.72 -4.20
N VAL A 141 4.38 -17.63 -4.12
CA VAL A 141 3.42 -17.92 -5.21
C VAL A 141 2.08 -17.26 -4.91
N HIS A 142 1.58 -16.45 -5.86
CA HIS A 142 0.23 -15.90 -5.79
C HIS A 142 -0.72 -16.77 -6.63
N PRO A 143 -1.64 -17.52 -6.02
CA PRO A 143 -2.41 -18.55 -6.73
C PRO A 143 -3.36 -17.99 -7.79
N GLU A 144 -3.97 -16.82 -7.57
CA GLU A 144 -4.91 -16.21 -8.53
C GLU A 144 -4.25 -15.79 -9.84
N HIS A 145 -2.97 -15.42 -9.78
CA HIS A 145 -2.23 -14.97 -10.96
C HIS A 145 -1.30 -16.02 -11.51
N GLY A 146 -1.18 -17.18 -10.83
CA GLY A 146 -0.17 -18.20 -11.16
C GLY A 146 1.26 -17.63 -11.20
N ARG A 147 1.49 -16.49 -10.54
CA ARG A 147 2.77 -15.78 -10.57
C ARG A 147 3.61 -16.09 -9.37
N THR A 148 4.85 -16.40 -9.63
CA THR A 148 5.92 -16.37 -8.64
C THR A 148 6.45 -14.94 -8.55
N MET A 149 6.48 -14.38 -7.34
CA MET A 149 6.93 -13.01 -7.08
C MET A 149 8.13 -13.07 -6.13
N SER A 150 9.23 -12.40 -6.49
CA SER A 150 10.35 -12.24 -5.59
C SER A 150 10.05 -11.28 -4.44
N LEU A 151 10.76 -11.39 -3.34
CA LEU A 151 10.66 -10.42 -2.24
C LEU A 151 11.08 -9.02 -2.70
N TRP A 152 11.99 -8.94 -3.68
CA TRP A 152 12.36 -7.68 -4.33
C TRP A 152 11.17 -7.03 -5.04
N PHE A 153 10.43 -7.83 -5.83
CA PHE A 153 9.20 -7.37 -6.49
C PHE A 153 8.17 -6.87 -5.46
N LEU A 154 7.98 -7.62 -4.36
CA LEU A 154 7.06 -7.23 -3.30
C LEU A 154 7.46 -5.91 -2.65
N LEU A 155 8.75 -5.69 -2.38
CA LEU A 155 9.23 -4.43 -1.79
C LEU A 155 8.84 -3.24 -2.68
N GLY A 156 9.16 -3.30 -3.96
CA GLY A 156 8.83 -2.21 -4.89
C GLY A 156 7.33 -2.02 -5.07
N MET A 157 6.57 -3.10 -5.17
CA MET A 157 5.12 -3.07 -5.32
C MET A 157 4.45 -2.43 -4.10
N TYR A 158 4.88 -2.73 -2.87
CA TYR A 158 4.29 -2.11 -1.68
C TYR A 158 4.78 -0.68 -1.42
N ALA A 159 6.00 -0.33 -1.83
CA ALA A 159 6.46 1.05 -1.85
C ALA A 159 5.63 1.90 -2.83
N TRP A 160 5.38 1.37 -4.03
CA TRP A 160 4.50 2.01 -5.02
C TRP A 160 3.05 2.09 -4.50
N HIS A 161 2.50 1.00 -3.93
CA HIS A 161 1.13 0.90 -3.45
C HIS A 161 0.80 1.97 -2.40
N GLY A 162 1.70 2.18 -1.44
CA GLY A 162 1.55 3.24 -0.46
C GLY A 162 1.46 4.63 -1.10
N LYS A 163 2.39 4.96 -2.00
CA LYS A 163 2.39 6.25 -2.74
C LYS A 163 1.15 6.41 -3.62
N HIS A 164 0.71 5.33 -4.25
CA HIS A 164 -0.48 5.30 -5.09
C HIS A 164 -1.73 5.70 -4.31
N HIS A 165 -1.91 5.16 -3.12
CA HIS A 165 -3.07 5.50 -2.28
C HIS A 165 -2.97 6.89 -1.63
N VAL A 166 -1.78 7.34 -1.26
CA VAL A 166 -1.57 8.74 -0.86
C VAL A 166 -1.95 9.68 -2.01
N ALA A 167 -1.54 9.36 -3.24
CA ALA A 167 -1.86 10.16 -4.41
C ALA A 167 -3.37 10.20 -4.73
N HIS A 168 -4.13 9.13 -4.47
CA HIS A 168 -5.59 9.17 -4.58
C HIS A 168 -6.20 10.23 -3.65
N ILE A 169 -5.73 10.30 -2.40
CA ILE A 169 -6.24 11.26 -1.41
C ILE A 169 -5.81 12.68 -1.78
N THR A 170 -4.53 12.90 -2.06
CA THR A 170 -4.02 14.25 -2.37
C THR A 170 -4.62 14.81 -3.64
N SER A 171 -4.76 14.00 -4.70
CA SER A 171 -5.44 14.41 -5.94
C SER A 171 -6.93 14.71 -5.73
N LEU A 172 -7.62 13.98 -4.83
CA LEU A 172 -8.99 14.30 -4.45
C LEU A 172 -9.06 15.67 -3.77
N ARG A 173 -8.15 15.93 -2.81
CA ARG A 173 -8.07 17.21 -2.10
C ARG A 173 -7.83 18.37 -3.07
N GLU A 174 -6.87 18.22 -3.98
CA GLU A 174 -6.55 19.24 -4.98
C GLU A 174 -7.76 19.56 -5.87
N ARG A 175 -8.47 18.53 -6.36
CA ARG A 175 -9.66 18.74 -7.20
C ARG A 175 -10.81 19.43 -6.48
N ASN A 176 -10.90 19.30 -5.16
CA ASN A 176 -11.97 19.89 -4.34
C ASN A 176 -11.52 21.12 -3.54
N ASN A 177 -10.28 21.57 -3.68
CA ASN A 177 -9.68 22.67 -2.93
C ASN A 177 -9.80 22.50 -1.39
N TRP A 178 -9.44 21.30 -0.89
CA TRP A 178 -9.46 20.93 0.54
C TRP A 178 -8.09 21.06 1.20
#